data_7fa04707a152011cd46f2e1bf010014f
#
_entry.id   7fa04707a152011cd46f2e1bf010014f
#
_cell.length_a   1.000
_cell.length_b   1.000
_cell.length_c   1.000
_cell.angle_alpha   90.00
_cell.angle_beta   90.00
_cell.angle_gamma   90.00
#
_symmetry.space_group_name_H-M   'P 1'
#
loop_
_entity.id
_entity.type
_entity.pdbx_description
1 polymer ?
#
loop_
_entity_poly.entity_id
_entity_poly.type
_entity_poly.pdbx_seq_one_letter_code
_entity_poly.pdbx_strand_id
1 'polypeptide(L)'
;MDLDFVANLGVHCKSAYPGILMGYEFKINVQDESNPNLGYANIVKNKNSLVEGVLMGINEIEFLLLDSYEGYPDLYSRSKIEIISPKMNKTYTAWVYTGNSCYVVNRNLLL
;
A
#
# COMPACT_ATOMS: atom_id res chain seq x y z
N MET A 1 -5.66 5.32 -1.07
CA MET A 1 -5.84 5.09 0.36
C MET A 1 -6.81 6.11 0.91
N ASP A 2 -7.73 5.68 1.75
CA ASP A 2 -8.71 6.55 2.38
C ASP A 2 -8.10 7.25 3.61
N LEU A 3 -8.00 8.56 3.56
CA LEU A 3 -7.39 9.35 4.64
C LEU A 3 -8.23 9.34 5.91
N ASP A 4 -9.56 9.27 5.81
CA ASP A 4 -10.44 9.16 6.96
C ASP A 4 -10.24 7.82 7.68
N PHE A 5 -10.06 6.76 6.91
CA PHE A 5 -9.77 5.43 7.46
C PHE A 5 -8.46 5.42 8.24
N VAL A 6 -7.36 5.96 7.67
CA VAL A 6 -6.08 5.98 8.39
C VAL A 6 -6.12 6.92 9.60
N ALA A 7 -6.90 8.00 9.56
CA ALA A 7 -7.10 8.87 10.72
C ALA A 7 -7.77 8.11 11.88
N ASN A 8 -8.71 7.20 11.59
CA ASN A 8 -9.33 6.36 12.60
C ASN A 8 -8.37 5.37 13.24
N LEU A 9 -7.26 5.04 12.56
CA LEU A 9 -6.18 4.23 13.13
C LEU A 9 -5.21 5.04 13.98
N GLY A 10 -5.37 6.36 14.08
CA GLY A 10 -4.47 7.26 14.79
C GLY A 10 -3.39 7.87 13.90
N VAL A 11 -3.52 7.75 12.58
CA VAL A 11 -2.55 8.28 11.62
C VAL A 11 -3.11 9.58 11.02
N HIS A 12 -2.49 10.70 11.38
CA HIS A 12 -2.89 12.03 10.93
C HIS A 12 -1.78 12.60 10.04
N CYS A 13 -2.02 12.61 8.73
CA CYS A 13 -1.02 13.04 7.76
C CYS A 13 -0.71 14.54 7.90
N LYS A 14 0.58 14.89 7.98
CA LYS A 14 1.03 16.28 7.90
C LYS A 14 0.89 16.82 6.48
N SER A 15 1.00 15.95 5.50
CA SER A 15 0.86 16.28 4.08
C SER A 15 0.31 15.08 3.34
N ALA A 16 -0.45 15.34 2.28
CA ALA A 16 -0.99 14.31 1.42
C ALA A 16 -1.03 14.83 -0.03
N TYR A 17 -0.41 14.09 -0.94
CA TYR A 17 -0.35 14.43 -2.35
C TYR A 17 -0.70 13.23 -3.20
N PRO A 18 -1.37 13.41 -4.35
CA PRO A 18 -1.51 12.34 -5.33
C PRO A 18 -0.14 11.85 -5.77
N GLY A 19 0.00 10.54 -5.90
CA GLY A 19 1.22 9.92 -6.37
C GLY A 19 0.95 8.84 -7.39
N ILE A 20 1.92 8.61 -8.27
CA ILE A 20 1.85 7.60 -9.32
C ILE A 20 3.01 6.64 -9.16
N LEU A 21 2.71 5.36 -9.07
CA LEU A 21 3.68 4.27 -9.04
C LEU A 21 3.69 3.59 -10.41
N MET A 22 4.74 3.82 -11.18
CA MET A 22 4.91 3.21 -12.51
C MET A 22 5.41 1.79 -12.39
N GLY A 23 4.96 0.94 -13.30
CA GLY A 23 5.45 -0.43 -13.40
C GLY A 23 4.85 -1.41 -12.39
N TYR A 24 3.70 -1.07 -11.85
CA TYR A 24 2.95 -1.93 -10.92
C TYR A 24 1.47 -1.91 -11.25
N GLU A 25 0.77 -2.94 -10.81
CA GLU A 25 -0.68 -3.12 -11.00
C GLU A 25 -1.32 -3.39 -9.64
N PHE A 26 -2.46 -2.76 -9.40
CA PHE A 26 -3.27 -3.01 -8.20
C PHE A 26 -4.04 -4.32 -8.35
N LYS A 27 -4.03 -5.15 -7.29
CA LYS A 27 -4.78 -6.40 -7.24
C LYS A 27 -5.34 -6.66 -5.86
N ILE A 28 -6.40 -7.47 -5.78
CA ILE A 28 -6.91 -8.02 -4.52
C ILE A 28 -6.50 -9.49 -4.52
N ASN A 29 -5.32 -9.79 -4.06
CA ASN A 29 -4.75 -11.14 -4.15
C ASN A 29 -3.99 -11.62 -2.90
N VAL A 30 -4.06 -10.87 -1.80
CA VAL A 30 -3.56 -11.33 -0.50
C VAL A 30 -4.71 -12.05 0.20
N GLN A 31 -4.60 -13.38 0.32
CA GLN A 31 -5.70 -14.23 0.79
C GLN A 31 -5.93 -14.08 2.28
N ASP A 32 -7.20 -13.95 2.68
CA ASP A 32 -7.60 -13.98 4.09
C ASP A 32 -7.42 -15.41 4.64
N GLU A 33 -6.86 -15.54 5.83
CA GLU A 33 -6.61 -16.85 6.45
C GLU A 33 -7.92 -17.56 6.81
N SER A 34 -8.94 -16.81 7.20
CA SER A 34 -10.22 -17.35 7.66
C SER A 34 -11.16 -17.68 6.51
N ASN A 35 -11.07 -16.96 5.40
CA ASN A 35 -11.96 -17.12 4.25
C ASN A 35 -11.17 -17.04 2.94
N PRO A 36 -10.94 -18.19 2.28
CA PRO A 36 -10.10 -18.22 1.06
C PRO A 36 -10.69 -17.47 -0.14
N ASN A 37 -11.95 -17.06 -0.09
CA ASN A 37 -12.57 -16.26 -1.16
C ASN A 37 -12.42 -14.76 -0.95
N LEU A 38 -11.99 -14.33 0.23
CA LEU A 38 -11.75 -12.94 0.56
C LEU A 38 -10.26 -12.61 0.50
N GLY A 39 -9.96 -11.36 0.19
CA GLY A 39 -8.59 -10.92 0.09
C GLY A 39 -8.41 -9.45 0.40
N TYR A 40 -7.14 -9.06 0.44
CA TYR A 40 -6.70 -7.70 0.72
C TYR A 40 -5.94 -7.15 -0.47
N ALA A 41 -5.85 -5.82 -0.50
CA ALA A 41 -5.18 -5.09 -1.56
C ALA A 41 -3.68 -5.39 -1.63
N ASN A 42 -3.15 -5.40 -2.84
CA ASN A 42 -1.73 -5.58 -3.11
C ASN A 42 -1.35 -4.83 -4.37
N ILE A 43 -0.06 -4.67 -4.58
CA ILE A 43 0.49 -4.24 -5.86
C ILE A 43 1.48 -5.29 -6.34
N VAL A 44 1.46 -5.56 -7.63
CA VAL A 44 2.35 -6.53 -8.27
C VAL A 44 3.05 -5.88 -9.45
N LYS A 45 4.26 -6.33 -9.74
CA LYS A 45 5.03 -5.78 -10.86
C LYS A 45 4.31 -6.04 -12.18
N ASN A 46 4.12 -4.98 -12.95
CA ASN A 46 3.61 -5.03 -14.32
C ASN A 46 4.13 -3.78 -15.06
N LYS A 47 5.11 -3.98 -15.93
CA LYS A 47 5.80 -2.87 -16.63
C LYS A 47 4.89 -2.00 -17.49
N ASN A 48 3.69 -2.50 -17.85
CA ASN A 48 2.73 -1.80 -18.71
C ASN A 48 1.62 -1.11 -17.92
N SER A 49 1.68 -1.14 -16.60
CA SER A 49 0.65 -0.59 -15.72
C SER A 49 1.19 0.50 -14.81
N LEU A 50 0.28 1.21 -14.17
CA LEU A 50 0.59 2.15 -13.11
C LEU A 50 -0.48 2.08 -12.02
N VAL A 51 -0.13 2.52 -10.82
CA VAL A 51 -1.05 2.61 -9.69
C VAL A 51 -1.10 4.07 -9.25
N GLU A 52 -2.31 4.59 -9.13
CA GLU A 52 -2.55 5.91 -8.56
C GLU A 52 -2.85 5.76 -7.06
N GLY A 53 -2.26 6.62 -6.26
CA GLY A 53 -2.44 6.57 -4.83
C GLY A 53 -2.12 7.91 -4.17
N VAL A 54 -1.88 7.87 -2.88
CA VAL A 54 -1.62 9.06 -2.08
C VAL A 54 -0.30 8.92 -1.35
N LEU A 55 0.57 9.91 -1.51
CA LEU A 55 1.77 10.08 -0.71
C LEU A 55 1.40 10.77 0.58
N MET A 56 1.68 10.15 1.72
CA MET A 56 1.37 10.69 3.04
C MET A 56 2.65 10.98 3.82
N GLY A 57 2.73 12.19 4.38
CA GLY A 57 3.78 12.52 5.34
C GLY A 57 3.32 12.16 6.75
N ILE A 58 4.01 11.22 7.38
CA ILE A 58 3.68 10.74 8.72
C ILE A 58 4.95 10.66 9.58
N ASN A 59 4.79 10.63 10.90
CA ASN A 59 5.90 10.47 11.82
C ASN A 59 6.17 8.98 12.14
N GLU A 60 7.23 8.73 12.91
CA GLU A 60 7.63 7.35 13.22
C GLU A 60 6.58 6.57 14.01
N ILE A 61 5.89 7.23 14.96
CA ILE A 61 4.87 6.59 15.78
C ILE A 61 3.69 6.18 14.90
N GLU A 62 3.27 7.07 13.99
CA GLU A 62 2.20 6.79 13.05
C GLU A 62 2.58 5.67 12.08
N PHE A 63 3.84 5.61 11.67
CA PHE A 63 4.34 4.53 10.83
C PHE A 63 4.24 3.18 11.55
N LEU A 64 4.58 3.13 12.84
CA LEU A 64 4.43 1.91 13.64
C LEU A 64 2.98 1.47 13.75
N LEU A 65 2.03 2.41 13.84
CA LEU A 65 0.60 2.09 13.83
C LEU A 65 0.18 1.45 12.51
N LEU A 66 0.67 1.97 11.38
CA LEU A 66 0.41 1.36 10.06
C LEU A 66 1.04 -0.01 9.95
N ASP A 67 2.28 -0.20 10.41
CA ASP A 67 2.94 -1.50 10.42
C ASP A 67 2.10 -2.54 11.17
N SER A 68 1.57 -2.17 12.31
CA SER A 68 0.72 -3.05 13.11
C SER A 68 -0.57 -3.41 12.35
N TYR A 69 -1.22 -2.42 11.76
CA TYR A 69 -2.44 -2.62 10.99
C TYR A 69 -2.22 -3.53 9.77
N GLU A 70 -1.14 -3.30 9.04
CA GLU A 70 -0.80 -4.10 7.85
C GLU A 70 -0.26 -5.49 8.19
N GLY A 71 0.00 -5.78 9.47
CA GLY A 71 0.57 -7.06 9.87
C GLY A 71 2.01 -7.22 9.41
N TYR A 72 2.76 -6.12 9.39
CA TYR A 72 4.19 -6.15 9.08
C TYR A 72 4.98 -6.78 10.24
N PRO A 73 5.94 -7.66 9.99
CA PRO A 73 6.44 -8.11 8.68
C PRO A 73 5.77 -9.39 8.14
N ASP A 74 4.75 -9.94 8.80
CA ASP A 74 4.23 -11.27 8.51
C ASP A 74 3.31 -11.30 7.29
N LEU A 75 2.21 -10.55 7.32
CA LEU A 75 1.23 -10.51 6.22
C LEU A 75 1.73 -9.65 5.07
N TYR A 76 2.27 -8.48 5.40
CA TYR A 76 2.86 -7.56 4.44
C TYR A 76 4.31 -7.30 4.77
N SER A 77 5.12 -7.14 3.73
CA SER A 77 6.42 -6.51 3.82
C SER A 77 6.33 -5.08 3.31
N ARG A 78 7.39 -4.31 3.48
CA ARG A 78 7.46 -2.95 2.96
C ARG A 78 8.83 -2.68 2.38
N SER A 79 8.86 -1.84 1.36
CA SER A 79 10.09 -1.43 0.70
C SER A 79 9.99 0.01 0.25
N LYS A 80 11.13 0.61 0.01
CA LYS A 80 11.20 1.96 -0.54
C LYS A 80 11.10 1.88 -2.05
N ILE A 81 10.15 2.60 -2.61
CA ILE A 81 9.90 2.65 -4.06
C ILE A 81 9.78 4.12 -4.47
N GLU A 82 10.18 4.42 -5.70
CA GLU A 82 10.05 5.76 -6.25
C GLU A 82 8.62 6.03 -6.73
N ILE A 83 8.07 7.14 -6.25
CA ILE A 83 6.71 7.58 -6.55
C ILE A 83 6.79 8.95 -7.21
N ILE A 84 6.11 9.11 -8.33
CA ILE A 84 6.04 10.40 -9.03
C ILE A 84 4.89 11.22 -8.44
N SER A 85 5.17 12.45 -8.07
CA SER A 85 4.14 13.41 -7.67
C SER A 85 3.99 14.47 -8.74
N PRO A 86 2.96 14.39 -9.60
CA PRO A 86 2.77 15.41 -10.65
C PRO A 86 2.50 16.81 -10.06
N LYS A 87 1.73 16.87 -8.97
CA LYS A 87 1.40 18.14 -8.30
C LYS A 87 2.65 18.87 -7.82
N MET A 88 3.61 18.14 -7.26
CA MET A 88 4.85 18.70 -6.74
C MET A 88 5.97 18.72 -7.77
N ASN A 89 5.73 18.14 -8.94
CA ASN A 89 6.72 17.98 -10.01
C ASN A 89 8.03 17.36 -9.49
N LYS A 90 7.89 16.31 -8.69
CA LYS A 90 9.02 15.62 -8.04
C LYS A 90 8.80 14.12 -8.01
N THR A 91 9.89 13.39 -7.86
CA THR A 91 9.91 11.97 -7.53
C THR A 91 10.33 11.81 -6.07
N TYR A 92 9.53 11.06 -5.32
CA TYR A 92 9.80 10.77 -3.91
C TYR A 92 10.12 9.30 -3.75
N THR A 93 11.05 9.01 -2.84
CA THR A 93 11.24 7.64 -2.35
C THR A 93 10.32 7.45 -1.14
N ALA A 94 9.38 6.51 -1.25
CA ALA A 94 8.37 6.30 -0.22
C ALA A 94 8.30 4.83 0.18
N TRP A 95 7.85 4.57 1.40
CA TRP A 95 7.56 3.22 1.86
C TRP A 95 6.24 2.75 1.24
N VAL A 96 6.23 1.52 0.74
CA VAL A 96 5.05 0.88 0.16
C VAL A 96 4.92 -0.53 0.73
N TYR A 97 3.72 -0.89 1.16
CA TYR A 97 3.42 -2.23 1.64
C TYR A 97 3.06 -3.16 0.48
N THR A 98 3.63 -4.36 0.50
CA THR A 98 3.31 -5.41 -0.47
C THR A 98 3.06 -6.72 0.26
N GLY A 99 2.08 -7.49 -0.20
CA GLY A 99 1.75 -8.78 0.41
C GLY A 99 2.90 -9.76 0.32
N ASN A 100 3.18 -10.48 1.41
CA ASN A 100 4.18 -11.53 1.40
C ASN A 100 3.74 -12.69 0.52
N SER A 101 4.68 -13.29 -0.21
CA SER A 101 4.40 -14.29 -1.24
C SER A 101 3.64 -15.51 -0.74
N CYS A 102 3.82 -15.88 0.53
CA CYS A 102 3.11 -17.02 1.12
C CYS A 102 1.60 -16.80 1.26
N TYR A 103 1.13 -15.54 1.21
CA TYR A 103 -0.30 -15.20 1.28
C TYR A 103 -0.88 -14.76 -0.06
N VAL A 104 -0.05 -14.61 -1.08
CA VAL A 104 -0.47 -14.15 -2.41
C VAL A 104 -0.94 -15.33 -3.23
N VAL A 105 -2.12 -15.19 -3.84
CA VAL A 105 -2.71 -16.20 -4.73
C VAL A 105 -2.79 -15.67 -6.16
N ASN A 106 -2.82 -16.60 -7.13
CA ASN A 106 -2.88 -16.26 -8.55
C ASN A 106 -4.32 -16.26 -9.06
N ARG A 107 -5.19 -15.52 -8.37
CA ARG A 107 -6.59 -15.32 -8.76
C ARG A 107 -7.12 -14.07 -8.10
N ASN A 108 -8.20 -13.52 -8.66
CA ASN A 108 -8.89 -12.38 -8.06
C ASN A 108 -9.72 -12.83 -6.87
N LEU A 109 -9.61 -12.08 -5.78
CA LEU A 109 -10.39 -12.30 -4.56
C LEU A 109 -11.39 -11.17 -4.37
N LEU A 110 -12.39 -11.39 -3.53
CA LEU A 110 -13.33 -10.36 -3.11
C LEU A 110 -12.71 -9.56 -1.96
N LEU A 111 -12.94 -8.27 -1.98
CA LEU A 111 -12.46 -7.40 -0.90
C LEU A 111 -13.43 -7.39 0.27
#